data_ce9146ce8f4c60bbe868599fe2665c1a
#
_entry.id   ce9146ce8f4c60bbe868599fe2665c1a
#
_cell.length_a   1.000
_cell.length_b   1.000
_cell.length_c   1.000
_cell.angle_alpha   90.00
_cell.angle_beta   90.00
_cell.angle_gamma   90.00
#
_symmetry.space_group_name_H-M   'P 1'
#
loop_
_entity.id
_entity.type
_entity.pdbx_description
1 polymer ?
#
loop_
_entity_poly.entity_id
_entity_poly.type
_entity_poly.pdbx_seq_one_letter_code
_entity_poly.pdbx_strand_id
1 'polypeptide(L)'
;IYRKVGSPDICIHLAWRDGFRHNSPAHMKDLSAHVTFLNDLVAGGLKDLSVMGTMHEVGYWEGAINESTPCKPQSQYGIAKNALRQSLMLSLDGSPCKLHWLRAYYITGDEAHGSSIFAKLAQAELDGKKTFPFTSGKNLYDFIDVDELANMIVAASVQEEINGII
;
A
#
# COMPACT_ATOMS: atom_id res chain seq x y z
N ILE A 1 21.22 9.26 -4.54
CA ILE A 1 19.97 9.35 -5.29
C ILE A 1 19.74 10.76 -5.84
N TYR A 2 19.98 11.79 -5.05
CA TYR A 2 19.77 13.20 -5.38
C TYR A 2 20.49 13.66 -6.65
N ARG A 3 21.68 13.12 -6.96
CA ARG A 3 22.38 13.42 -8.24
C ARG A 3 21.56 13.04 -9.48
N LYS A 4 20.58 12.14 -9.35
CA LYS A 4 19.78 11.64 -10.48
C LYS A 4 18.39 12.28 -10.54
N VAL A 5 17.79 12.59 -9.40
CA VAL A 5 16.38 13.05 -9.30
C VAL A 5 16.24 14.49 -8.80
N GLY A 6 17.35 15.17 -8.48
CA GLY A 6 17.32 16.48 -7.83
C GLY A 6 16.92 16.38 -6.36
N SER A 7 16.41 17.47 -5.81
CA SER A 7 15.93 17.55 -4.42
C SER A 7 14.41 17.66 -4.43
N PRO A 8 13.66 16.55 -4.47
CA PRO A 8 12.20 16.58 -4.45
C PRO A 8 11.70 17.06 -3.09
N ASP A 9 10.60 17.80 -3.08
CA ASP A 9 9.89 18.16 -1.86
C ASP A 9 8.99 17.02 -1.37
N ILE A 10 8.41 16.27 -2.30
CA ILE A 10 7.45 15.18 -2.03
C ILE A 10 7.92 13.91 -2.69
N CYS A 11 7.78 12.78 -1.98
CA CYS A 11 7.97 11.44 -2.52
C CYS A 11 6.72 10.59 -2.32
N ILE A 12 6.16 10.06 -3.40
CA ILE A 12 5.10 9.05 -3.36
C ILE A 12 5.73 7.70 -3.70
N HIS A 13 5.88 6.83 -2.71
CA HIS A 13 6.50 5.53 -2.83
C HIS A 13 5.44 4.44 -3.06
N LEU A 14 5.26 4.04 -4.32
CA LEU A 14 4.35 2.97 -4.74
C LEU A 14 5.08 1.67 -5.10
N ALA A 15 6.41 1.72 -5.21
CA ALA A 15 7.22 0.60 -5.67
C ALA A 15 7.23 -0.54 -4.66
N TRP A 16 6.78 -1.72 -5.11
CA TRP A 16 6.85 -2.97 -4.34
C TRP A 16 6.82 -4.16 -5.28
N ARG A 17 7.76 -5.09 -5.13
CA ARG A 17 7.84 -6.29 -5.96
C ARG A 17 6.93 -7.39 -5.43
N ASP A 18 6.38 -8.21 -6.32
CA ASP A 18 5.57 -9.40 -5.99
C ASP A 18 4.31 -9.14 -5.14
N GLY A 19 3.69 -7.95 -5.22
CA GLY A 19 2.55 -7.55 -4.38
C GLY A 19 1.38 -8.56 -4.37
N PHE A 20 1.18 -9.33 -5.45
CA PHE A 20 0.16 -10.38 -5.55
C PHE A 20 0.65 -11.78 -5.16
N ARG A 21 1.95 -11.96 -4.89
CA ARG A 21 2.56 -13.21 -4.43
C ARG A 21 2.89 -13.11 -2.95
N HIS A 22 1.86 -13.04 -2.13
CA HIS A 22 1.90 -12.61 -0.73
C HIS A 22 2.94 -13.32 0.15
N ASN A 23 3.36 -14.53 -0.20
CA ASN A 23 4.38 -15.29 0.54
C ASN A 23 5.73 -15.38 -0.21
N SER A 24 5.96 -14.51 -1.21
CA SER A 24 7.28 -14.43 -1.86
C SER A 24 8.36 -14.03 -0.84
N PRO A 25 9.53 -14.70 -0.84
CA PRO A 25 10.66 -14.30 0.00
C PRO A 25 11.24 -12.93 -0.38
N ALA A 26 10.88 -12.40 -1.55
CA ALA A 26 11.30 -11.08 -2.00
C ALA A 26 10.88 -9.97 -1.04
N HIS A 27 9.71 -10.09 -0.40
CA HIS A 27 9.21 -9.08 0.52
C HIS A 27 10.18 -8.80 1.67
N MET A 28 10.68 -9.84 2.31
CA MET A 28 11.64 -9.70 3.41
C MET A 28 13.06 -9.37 2.90
N LYS A 29 13.45 -9.92 1.75
CA LYS A 29 14.77 -9.69 1.17
C LYS A 29 14.98 -8.22 0.77
N ASP A 30 13.95 -7.57 0.23
CA ASP A 30 14.04 -6.21 -0.29
C ASP A 30 13.69 -5.15 0.79
N LEU A 31 13.20 -5.56 1.96
CA LEU A 31 12.75 -4.65 3.02
C LEU A 31 13.83 -3.63 3.43
N SER A 32 15.06 -4.08 3.65
CA SER A 32 16.17 -3.18 4.04
C SER A 32 16.50 -2.15 2.96
N ALA A 33 16.36 -2.50 1.69
CA ALA A 33 16.57 -1.57 0.58
C ALA A 33 15.50 -0.45 0.57
N HIS A 34 14.23 -0.79 0.84
CA HIS A 34 13.18 0.20 0.99
C HIS A 34 13.44 1.12 2.18
N VAL A 35 13.79 0.57 3.36
CA VAL A 35 14.11 1.35 4.55
C VAL A 35 15.25 2.32 4.28
N THR A 36 16.38 1.84 3.73
CA THR A 36 17.54 2.67 3.40
C THR A 36 17.20 3.76 2.41
N PHE A 37 16.53 3.40 1.31
CA PHE A 37 16.14 4.34 0.26
C PHE A 37 15.28 5.50 0.80
N LEU A 38 14.27 5.20 1.61
CA LEU A 38 13.35 6.21 2.13
C LEU A 38 14.01 7.08 3.21
N ASN A 39 14.81 6.50 4.09
CA ASN A 39 15.57 7.27 5.06
C ASN A 39 16.62 8.18 4.40
N ASP A 40 17.28 7.72 3.33
CA ASP A 40 18.21 8.56 2.56
C ASP A 40 17.50 9.76 1.91
N LEU A 41 16.26 9.58 1.41
CA LEU A 41 15.46 10.69 0.89
C LEU A 41 15.13 11.71 1.98
N VAL A 42 14.73 11.25 3.15
CA VAL A 42 14.43 12.13 4.29
C VAL A 42 15.68 12.87 4.75
N ALA A 43 16.81 12.17 4.90
CA ALA A 43 18.09 12.77 5.28
C ALA A 43 18.58 13.82 4.26
N GLY A 44 18.17 13.69 3.01
CA GLY A 44 18.47 14.66 1.94
C GLY A 44 17.53 15.86 1.87
N GLY A 45 16.57 15.99 2.79
CA GLY A 45 15.70 17.17 2.91
C GLY A 45 14.30 17.02 2.30
N LEU A 46 13.83 15.75 2.10
CA LEU A 46 12.44 15.49 1.72
C LEU A 46 11.49 16.06 2.78
N LYS A 47 10.42 16.74 2.36
CA LYS A 47 9.43 17.36 3.26
C LYS A 47 8.25 16.44 3.54
N ASP A 48 7.77 15.75 2.50
CA ASP A 48 6.58 14.90 2.58
C ASP A 48 6.87 13.53 1.94
N LEU A 49 6.66 12.47 2.73
CA LEU A 49 6.83 11.09 2.32
C LEU A 49 5.50 10.36 2.39
N SER A 50 4.93 10.01 1.25
CA SER A 50 3.75 9.17 1.14
C SER A 50 4.15 7.75 0.74
N VAL A 51 3.76 6.75 1.51
CA VAL A 51 4.09 5.34 1.26
C VAL A 51 2.83 4.52 1.17
N MET A 52 2.68 3.78 0.07
CA MET A 52 1.56 2.86 -0.09
C MET A 52 1.69 1.68 0.88
N GLY A 53 0.78 1.65 1.85
CA GLY A 53 0.53 0.54 2.76
C GLY A 53 -0.40 -0.52 2.16
N THR A 54 -1.00 -1.33 3.02
CA THR A 54 -1.91 -2.40 2.59
C THR A 54 -2.79 -2.88 3.74
N MET A 55 -4.01 -3.30 3.45
CA MET A 55 -4.88 -3.99 4.40
C MET A 55 -4.25 -5.27 4.98
N HIS A 56 -3.33 -5.90 4.26
CA HIS A 56 -2.62 -7.11 4.73
C HIS A 56 -1.79 -6.89 6.00
N GLU A 57 -1.53 -5.63 6.38
CA GLU A 57 -0.90 -5.28 7.66
C GLU A 57 -1.82 -5.61 8.85
N VAL A 58 -3.12 -5.36 8.68
CA VAL A 58 -4.14 -5.63 9.71
C VAL A 58 -4.39 -7.14 9.81
N GLY A 59 -4.38 -7.85 8.68
CA GLY A 59 -4.77 -9.25 8.62
C GLY A 59 -6.29 -9.43 8.70
N TYR A 60 -6.76 -10.53 9.32
CA TYR A 60 -8.19 -10.74 9.50
C TYR A 60 -8.75 -9.81 10.58
N TRP A 61 -9.80 -9.09 10.25
CA TRP A 61 -10.49 -8.16 11.15
C TRP A 61 -11.99 -8.13 10.84
N GLU A 62 -12.80 -8.03 11.87
CA GLU A 62 -14.26 -7.83 11.76
C GLU A 62 -14.61 -6.43 12.26
N GLY A 63 -15.37 -5.68 11.47
CA GLY A 63 -15.77 -4.31 11.76
C GLY A 63 -14.93 -3.25 11.03
N ALA A 64 -15.14 -1.99 11.38
CA ALA A 64 -14.42 -0.88 10.79
C ALA A 64 -12.92 -0.91 11.14
N ILE A 65 -12.10 -0.54 10.18
CA ILE A 65 -10.64 -0.39 10.35
C ILE A 65 -10.30 1.10 10.37
N ASN A 66 -9.43 1.48 11.30
CA ASN A 66 -8.90 2.84 11.43
C ASN A 66 -7.39 2.78 11.79
N GLU A 67 -6.80 3.93 12.05
CA GLU A 67 -5.37 4.05 12.38
C GLU A 67 -4.96 3.27 13.64
N SER A 68 -5.86 3.11 14.59
CA SER A 68 -5.61 2.40 15.86
C SER A 68 -5.85 0.89 15.78
N THR A 69 -6.41 0.38 14.67
CA THR A 69 -6.67 -1.05 14.51
C THR A 69 -5.38 -1.87 14.60
N PRO A 70 -5.32 -2.90 15.47
CA PRO A 70 -4.12 -3.69 15.65
C PRO A 70 -3.67 -4.41 14.37
N CYS A 71 -2.37 -4.35 14.08
CA CYS A 71 -1.80 -5.08 12.95
C CYS A 71 -1.44 -6.51 13.36
N LYS A 72 -2.02 -7.49 12.64
CA LYS A 72 -1.75 -8.94 12.81
C LYS A 72 -1.56 -9.59 11.43
N PRO A 73 -0.52 -9.22 10.68
CA PRO A 73 -0.31 -9.69 9.32
C PRO A 73 -0.17 -11.21 9.26
N GLN A 74 -0.76 -11.84 8.23
CA GLN A 74 -0.78 -13.28 8.03
C GLN A 74 -0.02 -13.73 6.76
N SER A 75 0.80 -12.84 6.19
CA SER A 75 1.61 -13.11 5.01
C SER A 75 2.95 -12.40 5.08
N GLN A 76 3.95 -12.88 4.33
CA GLN A 76 5.26 -12.22 4.23
C GLN A 76 5.12 -10.78 3.70
N TYR A 77 4.19 -10.56 2.78
CA TYR A 77 3.87 -9.22 2.27
C TYR A 77 3.37 -8.29 3.38
N GLY A 78 2.35 -8.70 4.12
CA GLY A 78 1.80 -7.91 5.22
C GLY A 78 2.81 -7.67 6.34
N ILE A 79 3.62 -8.68 6.68
CA ILE A 79 4.70 -8.57 7.68
C ILE A 79 5.73 -7.52 7.23
N ALA A 80 6.22 -7.61 5.99
CA ALA A 80 7.23 -6.69 5.47
C ALA A 80 6.70 -5.25 5.37
N LYS A 81 5.46 -5.05 4.89
CA LYS A 81 4.81 -3.73 4.83
C LYS A 81 4.63 -3.13 6.23
N ASN A 82 4.14 -3.91 7.18
CA ASN A 82 3.99 -3.46 8.56
C ASN A 82 5.34 -3.15 9.23
N ALA A 83 6.38 -3.94 8.95
CA ALA A 83 7.74 -3.67 9.45
C ALA A 83 8.31 -2.37 8.86
N LEU A 84 8.13 -2.12 7.55
CA LEU A 84 8.52 -0.86 6.92
C LEU A 84 7.79 0.32 7.57
N ARG A 85 6.46 0.21 7.75
CA ARG A 85 5.66 1.24 8.42
C ARG A 85 6.20 1.58 9.80
N GLN A 86 6.38 0.57 10.65
CA GLN A 86 6.86 0.78 12.02
C GLN A 86 8.26 1.39 12.04
N SER A 87 9.15 0.92 11.16
CA SER A 87 10.50 1.46 11.03
C SER A 87 10.49 2.94 10.64
N LEU A 88 9.66 3.33 9.67
CA LEU A 88 9.56 4.73 9.24
C LEU A 88 8.90 5.61 10.30
N MET A 89 7.82 5.15 10.92
CA MET A 89 7.17 5.90 12.01
C MET A 89 8.15 6.19 13.16
N LEU A 90 9.01 5.22 13.49
CA LEU A 90 10.03 5.40 14.54
C LEU A 90 11.17 6.31 14.08
N SER A 91 11.68 6.13 12.86
CA SER A 91 12.83 6.90 12.37
C SER A 91 12.48 8.35 12.02
N LEU A 92 11.21 8.64 11.75
CA LEU A 92 10.72 9.98 11.44
C LEU A 92 10.07 10.68 12.65
N ASP A 93 10.06 10.04 13.82
CA ASP A 93 9.56 10.68 15.03
C ASP A 93 10.38 11.93 15.35
N GLY A 94 9.69 13.08 15.47
CA GLY A 94 10.35 14.39 15.64
C GLY A 94 11.03 14.94 14.37
N SER A 95 10.96 14.25 13.24
CA SER A 95 11.46 14.75 11.95
C SER A 95 10.59 15.88 11.40
N PRO A 96 11.15 16.87 10.69
CA PRO A 96 10.35 17.84 9.93
C PRO A 96 9.65 17.22 8.71
N CYS A 97 10.07 16.03 8.26
CA CYS A 97 9.42 15.31 7.16
C CYS A 97 8.13 14.66 7.65
N LYS A 98 7.01 14.96 6.98
CA LYS A 98 5.73 14.31 7.25
C LYS A 98 5.67 12.93 6.62
N LEU A 99 5.10 11.97 7.33
CA LEU A 99 4.85 10.61 6.84
C LEU A 99 3.35 10.41 6.65
N HIS A 100 2.95 10.10 5.42
CA HIS A 100 1.61 9.66 5.07
C HIS A 100 1.65 8.17 4.72
N TRP A 101 1.19 7.31 5.63
CA TRP A 101 1.10 5.88 5.40
C TRP A 101 -0.29 5.55 4.86
N LEU A 102 -0.39 5.34 3.54
CA LEU A 102 -1.66 5.19 2.80
C LEU A 102 -2.07 3.71 2.77
N ARG A 103 -3.03 3.33 3.60
CA ARG A 103 -3.47 1.94 3.70
C ARG A 103 -4.55 1.62 2.68
N ALA A 104 -4.15 1.12 1.50
CA ALA A 104 -5.08 0.73 0.47
C ALA A 104 -5.73 -0.65 0.73
N TYR A 105 -6.96 -0.78 0.28
CA TYR A 105 -7.78 -1.99 0.37
C TYR A 105 -7.93 -2.65 -1.00
N TYR A 106 -9.13 -2.99 -1.44
CA TYR A 106 -9.36 -3.66 -2.71
C TYR A 106 -9.50 -2.63 -3.84
N ILE A 107 -8.56 -2.65 -4.78
CA ILE A 107 -8.50 -1.72 -5.91
C ILE A 107 -9.16 -2.39 -7.12
N THR A 108 -10.05 -1.66 -7.80
CA THR A 108 -10.71 -2.03 -9.05
C THR A 108 -10.35 -1.06 -10.17
N GLY A 109 -10.68 -1.35 -11.41
CA GLY A 109 -10.56 -0.40 -12.52
C GLY A 109 -9.85 -0.92 -13.77
N ASP A 110 -8.95 -1.89 -13.71
CA ASP A 110 -8.36 -2.51 -14.90
C ASP A 110 -8.77 -4.00 -14.98
N GLU A 111 -10.01 -4.24 -15.33
CA GLU A 111 -10.57 -5.58 -15.45
C GLU A 111 -9.91 -6.40 -16.59
N ALA A 112 -9.39 -5.73 -17.63
CA ALA A 112 -8.78 -6.42 -18.77
C ALA A 112 -7.38 -7.01 -18.43
N HIS A 113 -6.64 -6.38 -17.51
CA HIS A 113 -5.25 -6.75 -17.21
C HIS A 113 -4.99 -6.98 -15.70
N GLY A 114 -6.00 -6.72 -14.88
CA GLY A 114 -5.91 -6.79 -13.42
C GLY A 114 -5.88 -8.22 -12.87
N SER A 115 -5.58 -8.31 -11.57
CA SER A 115 -5.64 -9.56 -10.78
C SER A 115 -6.80 -9.58 -9.79
N SER A 116 -7.69 -8.58 -9.87
CA SER A 116 -8.87 -8.47 -9.02
C SER A 116 -9.85 -9.61 -9.26
N ILE A 117 -10.83 -9.78 -8.36
CA ILE A 117 -11.90 -10.75 -8.56
C ILE A 117 -12.75 -10.38 -9.78
N PHE A 118 -12.92 -9.08 -10.07
CA PHE A 118 -13.66 -8.59 -11.23
C PHE A 118 -12.90 -8.88 -12.53
N ALA A 119 -11.59 -8.68 -12.57
CA ALA A 119 -10.75 -9.05 -13.70
C ALA A 119 -10.83 -10.56 -14.00
N LYS A 120 -10.79 -11.40 -12.97
CA LYS A 120 -10.93 -12.85 -13.12
C LYS A 120 -12.32 -13.26 -13.58
N LEU A 121 -13.37 -12.55 -13.14
CA LEU A 121 -14.75 -12.78 -13.60
C LEU A 121 -14.90 -12.40 -15.07
N ALA A 122 -14.43 -11.22 -15.47
CA ALA A 122 -14.43 -10.77 -16.87
C ALA A 122 -13.66 -11.74 -17.78
N GLN A 123 -12.50 -12.21 -17.36
CA GLN A 123 -11.74 -13.22 -18.11
C GLN A 123 -12.49 -14.55 -18.22
N ALA A 124 -13.17 -14.98 -17.17
CA ALA A 124 -13.97 -16.21 -17.20
C ALA A 124 -15.15 -16.10 -18.19
N GLU A 125 -15.76 -14.92 -18.27
CA GLU A 125 -16.81 -14.64 -19.27
C GLU A 125 -16.25 -14.68 -20.70
N LEU A 126 -15.11 -14.03 -20.96
CA LEU A 126 -14.40 -14.08 -22.24
C LEU A 126 -14.01 -15.51 -22.65
N ASP A 127 -13.62 -16.32 -21.69
CA ASP A 127 -13.31 -17.75 -21.88
C ASP A 127 -14.57 -18.61 -22.12
N GLY A 128 -15.78 -18.05 -22.10
CA GLY A 128 -17.04 -18.75 -22.27
C GLY A 128 -17.43 -19.67 -21.11
N LYS A 129 -16.88 -19.47 -19.92
CA LYS A 129 -17.21 -20.26 -18.72
C LYS A 129 -18.63 -19.94 -18.26
N LYS A 130 -19.45 -20.97 -18.08
CA LYS A 130 -20.84 -20.81 -17.62
C LYS A 130 -20.97 -20.56 -16.11
N THR A 131 -19.93 -20.83 -15.35
CA THR A 131 -19.90 -20.66 -13.90
C THR A 131 -18.56 -20.11 -13.46
N PHE A 132 -18.58 -19.31 -12.39
CA PHE A 132 -17.41 -18.76 -11.75
C PHE A 132 -17.43 -19.14 -10.25
N PRO A 133 -16.37 -19.75 -9.70
CA PRO A 133 -16.31 -20.07 -8.27
C PRO A 133 -16.27 -18.78 -7.45
N PHE A 134 -17.23 -18.63 -6.55
CA PHE A 134 -17.34 -17.48 -5.67
C PHE A 134 -17.44 -17.93 -4.21
N THR A 135 -17.19 -17.01 -3.29
CA THR A 135 -17.43 -17.22 -1.87
C THR A 135 -18.93 -17.19 -1.55
N SER A 136 -19.30 -17.41 -0.31
CA SER A 136 -20.71 -17.32 0.14
C SER A 136 -21.32 -15.91 0.01
N GLY A 137 -20.53 -14.90 -0.39
CA GLY A 137 -20.95 -13.51 -0.51
C GLY A 137 -21.19 -12.79 0.84
N LYS A 138 -20.78 -13.39 1.94
CA LYS A 138 -20.97 -12.82 3.30
C LYS A 138 -19.82 -11.91 3.73
N ASN A 139 -18.69 -11.95 3.02
CA ASN A 139 -17.55 -11.11 3.34
C ASN A 139 -17.83 -9.68 2.89
N LEU A 140 -17.55 -8.74 3.77
CA LEU A 140 -17.57 -7.31 3.45
C LEU A 140 -16.16 -6.90 2.99
N TYR A 141 -16.10 -6.21 1.86
CA TYR A 141 -14.86 -5.69 1.28
C TYR A 141 -15.04 -4.21 1.00
N ASP A 142 -13.99 -3.45 1.20
CA ASP A 142 -13.92 -2.04 0.85
C ASP A 142 -13.23 -1.91 -0.51
N PHE A 143 -13.99 -1.54 -1.54
CA PHE A 143 -13.51 -1.39 -2.91
C PHE A 143 -13.37 0.08 -3.25
N ILE A 144 -12.29 0.40 -3.96
CA ILE A 144 -12.05 1.72 -4.52
C ILE A 144 -11.62 1.61 -5.98
N ASP A 145 -12.11 2.51 -6.81
CA ASP A 145 -11.65 2.64 -8.19
C ASP A 145 -10.22 3.17 -8.24
N VAL A 146 -9.41 2.71 -9.20
CA VAL A 146 -7.99 3.08 -9.32
C VAL A 146 -7.78 4.57 -9.57
N ASP A 147 -8.65 5.21 -10.34
CA ASP A 147 -8.55 6.65 -10.62
C ASP A 147 -8.92 7.47 -9.39
N GLU A 148 -9.94 7.04 -8.63
CA GLU A 148 -10.30 7.64 -7.36
C GLU A 148 -9.16 7.49 -6.35
N LEU A 149 -8.60 6.28 -6.22
CA LEU A 149 -7.44 6.04 -5.35
C LEU A 149 -6.26 6.94 -5.73
N ALA A 150 -5.95 7.10 -7.02
CA ALA A 150 -4.88 7.96 -7.48
C ALA A 150 -5.09 9.42 -7.06
N ASN A 151 -6.32 9.93 -7.20
CA ASN A 151 -6.69 11.27 -6.73
C ASN A 151 -6.55 11.40 -5.21
N MET A 152 -6.97 10.41 -4.45
CA MET A 152 -6.82 10.40 -2.98
C MET A 152 -5.36 10.35 -2.55
N ILE A 153 -4.51 9.56 -3.24
CA ILE A 153 -3.06 9.52 -2.99
C ILE A 153 -2.44 10.90 -3.15
N VAL A 154 -2.76 11.60 -4.26
CA VAL A 154 -2.24 12.96 -4.51
C VAL A 154 -2.73 13.93 -3.43
N ALA A 155 -4.04 13.92 -3.12
CA ALA A 155 -4.60 14.78 -2.08
C ALA A 155 -3.94 14.52 -0.71
N ALA A 156 -3.77 13.27 -0.32
CA ALA A 156 -3.10 12.88 0.92
C ALA A 156 -1.62 13.31 0.94
N SER A 157 -0.95 13.32 -0.22
CA SER A 157 0.48 13.64 -0.30
C SER A 157 0.78 15.14 -0.22
N VAL A 158 -0.22 16.02 -0.41
CA VAL A 158 -0.04 17.47 -0.38
C VAL A 158 -0.76 18.15 0.79
N GLN A 159 -1.52 17.41 1.59
CA GLN A 159 -2.22 17.95 2.76
C GLN A 159 -1.25 18.11 3.95
N GLU A 160 -1.58 19.02 4.88
CA GLU A 160 -0.70 19.38 6.00
C GLU A 160 -1.25 18.95 7.38
N GLU A 161 -2.45 18.43 7.44
CA GLU A 161 -3.19 18.19 8.69
C GLU A 161 -2.83 16.85 9.34
N ILE A 162 -2.68 15.79 8.56
CA ILE A 162 -2.47 14.43 9.06
C ILE A 162 -1.01 14.00 8.83
N ASN A 163 -0.35 13.60 9.90
CA ASN A 163 0.94 12.92 9.88
C ASN A 163 0.76 11.53 10.49
N GLY A 164 0.87 10.48 9.70
CA GLY A 164 0.66 9.10 10.16
C GLY A 164 -0.11 8.23 9.18
N ILE A 165 -1.01 7.40 9.69
CA ILE A 165 -1.80 6.45 8.89
C ILE A 165 -3.06 7.13 8.36
N ILE A 166 -3.29 6.97 7.06
CA ILE A 166 -4.48 7.42 6.31
C ILE A 166 -5.15 6.22 5.63
#